data_1e1246365262be9f17cd358bbf3105e3
#
_entry.id   1e1246365262be9f17cd358bbf3105e3
#
_cell.length_a   1.000
_cell.length_b   1.000
_cell.length_c   1.000
_cell.angle_alpha   90.00
_cell.angle_beta   90.00
_cell.angle_gamma   90.00
#
_symmetry.space_group_name_H-M   'P 1'
#
loop_
_entity.id
_entity.type
_entity.pdbx_description
1 polymer ?
#
loop_
_entity_poly.entity_id
_entity_poly.type
_entity_poly.pdbx_seq_one_letter_code
_entity_poly.pdbx_strand_id
1 'polypeptide(L)'
;MEDDAAVLVRRAAAGDQAAWDLLVERYSGLLWSIARSYRLRDADAADVLQTAWMRLLEHLHRIEDPHRVGAWLATVVRHEIHRLHRRSVRTVHTDNDTLLDAAAGPVAGPDVPALTAERDRLLWEAFAELTDRCQRLLRILVTGMAAQDALSYRDAAEALGIPIGSLGPTRMRCLSELRHAVQARGISGEPDDS
;
A
#
# COMPACT_ATOMS: atom_id res chain seq x y z
N MET A 1 4.24 17.82 -17.41
CA MET A 1 3.94 17.00 -18.61
C MET A 1 4.98 15.89 -18.83
N GLU A 2 6.22 16.02 -18.32
CA GLU A 2 7.26 14.97 -18.43
C GLU A 2 7.08 13.80 -17.44
N ASP A 3 6.25 13.96 -16.43
CA ASP A 3 6.03 12.98 -15.36
C ASP A 3 4.76 12.13 -15.52
N ASP A 4 4.10 12.16 -16.67
CA ASP A 4 2.94 11.28 -16.92
C ASP A 4 3.41 9.82 -16.95
N ALA A 5 2.72 8.95 -16.16
CA ALA A 5 3.03 7.53 -16.10
C ALA A 5 3.15 6.86 -17.48
N ALA A 6 2.29 7.25 -18.43
CA ALA A 6 2.33 6.71 -19.77
C ALA A 6 3.57 7.16 -20.55
N VAL A 7 4.06 8.37 -20.30
CA VAL A 7 5.33 8.86 -20.90
C VAL A 7 6.50 8.07 -20.33
N LEU A 8 6.54 7.91 -19.00
CA LEU A 8 7.60 7.16 -18.32
C LEU A 8 7.65 5.70 -18.77
N VAL A 9 6.49 5.03 -18.87
CA VAL A 9 6.41 3.64 -19.37
C VAL A 9 6.97 3.51 -20.79
N ARG A 10 6.58 4.42 -21.70
CA ARG A 10 7.08 4.38 -23.08
C ARG A 10 8.58 4.65 -23.17
N ARG A 11 9.11 5.61 -22.39
CA ARG A 11 10.54 5.92 -22.33
C ARG A 11 11.33 4.75 -21.74
N ALA A 12 10.87 4.17 -20.64
CA ALA A 12 11.48 3.00 -20.02
C ALA A 12 11.47 1.79 -20.97
N ALA A 13 10.39 1.57 -21.72
CA ALA A 13 10.32 0.56 -22.77
C ALA A 13 11.34 0.80 -23.91
N ALA A 14 11.68 2.06 -24.19
CA ALA A 14 12.73 2.42 -25.14
C ALA A 14 14.15 2.33 -24.55
N GLY A 15 14.32 1.87 -23.31
CA GLY A 15 15.62 1.70 -22.64
C GLY A 15 16.09 2.92 -21.86
N ASP A 16 15.23 3.90 -21.61
CA ASP A 16 15.57 5.09 -20.83
C ASP A 16 15.61 4.74 -19.33
N GLN A 17 16.82 4.63 -18.77
CA GLN A 17 17.05 4.29 -17.36
C GLN A 17 16.47 5.34 -16.43
N ALA A 18 16.57 6.63 -16.75
CA ALA A 18 16.02 7.68 -15.89
C ALA A 18 14.50 7.59 -15.77
N ALA A 19 13.81 7.24 -16.87
CA ALA A 19 12.38 7.00 -16.83
C ALA A 19 12.02 5.76 -16.00
N TRP A 20 12.84 4.71 -16.04
CA TRP A 20 12.67 3.53 -15.16
C TRP A 20 12.83 3.90 -13.69
N ASP A 21 13.88 4.65 -13.34
CA ASP A 21 14.14 5.07 -11.95
C ASP A 21 12.97 5.90 -11.39
N LEU A 22 12.41 6.80 -12.20
CA LEU A 22 11.21 7.57 -11.84
C LEU A 22 9.97 6.69 -11.66
N LEU A 23 9.78 5.63 -12.45
CA LEU A 23 8.70 4.67 -12.22
C LEU A 23 8.88 3.93 -10.89
N VAL A 24 10.12 3.50 -10.59
CA VAL A 24 10.44 2.81 -9.33
C VAL A 24 10.19 3.75 -8.15
N GLU A 25 10.68 4.98 -8.19
CA GLU A 25 10.45 5.98 -7.14
C GLU A 25 8.96 6.22 -6.91
N ARG A 26 8.21 6.45 -7.98
CA ARG A 26 6.78 6.75 -7.95
C ARG A 26 5.94 5.64 -7.30
N TYR A 27 6.18 4.39 -7.67
CA TYR A 27 5.29 3.28 -7.29
C TYR A 27 5.80 2.44 -6.12
N SER A 28 7.07 2.55 -5.70
CA SER A 28 7.61 1.74 -4.60
C SER A 28 6.84 1.93 -3.30
N GLY A 29 6.51 3.16 -2.93
CA GLY A 29 5.72 3.44 -1.73
C GLY A 29 4.36 2.75 -1.72
N LEU A 30 3.66 2.78 -2.87
CA LEU A 30 2.39 2.09 -3.06
C LEU A 30 2.55 0.57 -2.90
N LEU A 31 3.53 -0.03 -3.57
CA LEU A 31 3.73 -1.48 -3.56
C LEU A 31 4.12 -1.97 -2.16
N TRP A 32 4.97 -1.22 -1.45
CA TRP A 32 5.30 -1.47 -0.04
C TRP A 32 4.06 -1.41 0.86
N SER A 33 3.21 -0.39 0.67
CA SER A 33 1.95 -0.26 1.41
C SER A 33 1.04 -1.46 1.19
N ILE A 34 0.92 -1.94 -0.06
CA ILE A 34 0.15 -3.14 -0.37
C ILE A 34 0.76 -4.36 0.33
N ALA A 35 2.06 -4.60 0.21
CA ALA A 35 2.72 -5.77 0.80
C ALA A 35 2.56 -5.80 2.33
N ARG A 36 2.80 -4.66 3.00
CA ARG A 36 2.62 -4.52 4.45
C ARG A 36 1.16 -4.67 4.89
N SER A 37 0.20 -4.29 4.04
CA SER A 37 -1.22 -4.47 4.34
C SER A 37 -1.63 -5.95 4.46
N TYR A 38 -0.85 -6.85 3.87
CA TYR A 38 -1.00 -8.29 4.00
C TYR A 38 -0.12 -8.90 5.11
N ARG A 39 0.49 -8.06 5.97
CA ARG A 39 1.34 -8.46 7.10
C ARG A 39 2.54 -9.34 6.67
N LEU A 40 3.09 -9.09 5.50
CA LEU A 40 4.32 -9.73 5.09
C LEU A 40 5.49 -9.21 5.93
N ARG A 41 6.46 -10.08 6.25
CA ARG A 41 7.75 -9.67 6.78
C ARG A 41 8.49 -8.84 5.73
N ASP A 42 9.36 -7.95 6.16
CA ASP A 42 10.06 -7.04 5.25
C ASP A 42 10.86 -7.79 4.16
N ALA A 43 11.47 -8.93 4.49
CA ALA A 43 12.16 -9.77 3.51
C ALA A 43 11.20 -10.32 2.43
N ASP A 44 10.07 -10.90 2.86
CA ASP A 44 9.05 -11.45 1.94
C ASP A 44 8.42 -10.34 1.10
N ALA A 45 8.22 -9.14 1.68
CA ALA A 45 7.73 -7.98 0.96
C ALA A 45 8.73 -7.52 -0.11
N ALA A 46 10.02 -7.45 0.23
CA ALA A 46 11.07 -7.09 -0.73
C ALA A 46 11.11 -8.06 -1.93
N ASP A 47 11.02 -9.37 -1.67
CA ASP A 47 11.01 -10.40 -2.71
C ASP A 47 9.79 -10.28 -3.64
N VAL A 48 8.62 -10.00 -3.06
CA VAL A 48 7.38 -9.76 -3.82
C VAL A 48 7.51 -8.52 -4.71
N LEU A 49 8.04 -7.42 -4.16
CA LEU A 49 8.25 -6.20 -4.91
C LEU A 49 9.27 -6.39 -6.04
N GLN A 50 10.39 -7.04 -5.75
CA GLN A 50 11.40 -7.37 -6.76
C GLN A 50 10.78 -8.17 -7.90
N THR A 51 9.98 -9.19 -7.58
CA THR A 51 9.27 -9.99 -8.59
C THR A 51 8.33 -9.13 -9.43
N ALA A 52 7.61 -8.18 -8.80
CA ALA A 52 6.71 -7.28 -9.52
C ALA A 52 7.47 -6.36 -10.49
N TRP A 53 8.62 -5.80 -10.08
CA TRP A 53 9.46 -4.97 -10.94
C TRP A 53 10.07 -5.77 -12.11
N MET A 54 10.53 -7.00 -11.86
CA MET A 54 11.02 -7.87 -12.93
C MET A 54 9.93 -8.17 -13.97
N ARG A 55 8.71 -8.46 -13.49
CA ARG A 55 7.57 -8.67 -14.41
C ARG A 55 7.19 -7.42 -15.17
N LEU A 56 7.29 -6.23 -14.56
CA LEU A 56 7.07 -5.00 -15.30
C LEU A 56 8.09 -4.87 -16.41
N LEU A 57 9.36 -5.11 -16.13
CA LEU A 57 10.44 -5.03 -17.14
C LEU A 57 10.18 -5.99 -18.31
N GLU A 58 9.76 -7.21 -18.04
CA GLU A 58 9.43 -8.22 -19.06
C GLU A 58 8.21 -7.82 -19.92
N HIS A 59 7.29 -7.04 -19.36
CA HIS A 59 6.01 -6.72 -19.99
C HIS A 59 5.89 -5.27 -20.46
N LEU A 60 6.91 -4.41 -20.26
CA LEU A 60 6.87 -2.98 -20.63
C LEU A 60 6.35 -2.74 -22.04
N HIS A 61 6.84 -3.54 -23.00
CA HIS A 61 6.45 -3.42 -24.42
C HIS A 61 5.03 -3.93 -24.73
N ARG A 62 4.38 -4.60 -23.78
CA ARG A 62 3.07 -5.26 -23.96
C ARG A 62 1.96 -4.60 -23.15
N ILE A 63 2.29 -3.52 -22.40
CA ILE A 63 1.29 -2.80 -21.60
C ILE A 63 0.36 -2.05 -22.55
N GLU A 64 -0.88 -2.52 -22.64
CA GLU A 64 -1.90 -1.93 -23.53
C GLU A 64 -2.30 -0.53 -23.10
N ASP A 65 -2.46 -0.30 -21.78
CA ASP A 65 -2.77 1.01 -21.20
C ASP A 65 -1.68 1.43 -20.21
N PRO A 66 -0.68 2.22 -20.65
CA PRO A 66 0.40 2.69 -19.81
C PRO A 66 -0.04 3.58 -18.64
N HIS A 67 -1.20 4.26 -18.73
CA HIS A 67 -1.75 5.05 -17.63
C HIS A 67 -2.18 4.19 -16.44
N ARG A 68 -2.39 2.90 -16.66
CA ARG A 68 -2.81 1.94 -15.63
C ARG A 68 -1.66 1.08 -15.07
N VAL A 69 -0.40 1.47 -15.32
CA VAL A 69 0.76 0.69 -14.85
C VAL A 69 0.76 0.52 -13.32
N GLY A 70 0.34 1.53 -12.56
CA GLY A 70 0.22 1.42 -11.10
C GLY A 70 -0.79 0.36 -10.67
N ALA A 71 -1.97 0.29 -11.29
CA ALA A 71 -2.97 -0.74 -11.03
C ALA A 71 -2.49 -2.14 -11.44
N TRP A 72 -1.79 -2.22 -12.57
CA TRP A 72 -1.19 -3.46 -13.03
C TRP A 72 -0.16 -3.98 -12.01
N LEU A 73 0.77 -3.13 -11.55
CA LEU A 73 1.76 -3.45 -10.51
C LEU A 73 1.08 -3.90 -9.21
N ALA A 74 0.05 -3.16 -8.76
CA ALA A 74 -0.72 -3.51 -7.57
C ALA A 74 -1.36 -4.92 -7.68
N THR A 75 -1.86 -5.26 -8.87
CA THR A 75 -2.43 -6.57 -9.16
C THR A 75 -1.36 -7.67 -9.14
N VAL A 76 -0.19 -7.41 -9.73
CA VAL A 76 0.94 -8.34 -9.72
C VAL A 76 1.39 -8.63 -8.28
N VAL A 77 1.62 -7.58 -7.48
CA VAL A 77 2.01 -7.71 -6.06
C VAL A 77 0.99 -8.56 -5.29
N ARG A 78 -0.30 -8.29 -5.45
CA ARG A 78 -1.36 -9.08 -4.80
C ARG A 78 -1.31 -10.55 -5.20
N HIS A 79 -1.12 -10.85 -6.47
CA HIS A 79 -1.03 -12.23 -6.97
C HIS A 79 0.20 -12.95 -6.39
N GLU A 80 1.35 -12.28 -6.30
CA GLU A 80 2.55 -12.87 -5.71
C GLU A 80 2.38 -13.12 -4.21
N ILE A 81 1.75 -12.21 -3.47
CA ILE A 81 1.41 -12.41 -2.06
C ILE A 81 0.51 -13.66 -1.89
N HIS A 82 -0.54 -13.79 -2.69
CA HIS A 82 -1.40 -14.98 -2.63
C HIS A 82 -0.65 -16.26 -3.01
N ARG A 83 0.31 -16.18 -3.94
CA ARG A 83 1.18 -17.31 -4.30
C ARG A 83 2.09 -17.70 -3.14
N LEU A 84 2.67 -16.71 -2.45
CA LEU A 84 3.50 -16.92 -1.26
C LEU A 84 2.70 -17.61 -0.16
N HIS A 85 1.52 -17.10 0.18
CA HIS A 85 0.65 -17.69 1.20
C HIS A 85 0.24 -19.14 0.86
N ARG A 86 -0.06 -19.44 -0.42
CA ARG A 86 -0.37 -20.82 -0.82
C ARG A 86 0.82 -21.76 -0.69
N ARG A 87 2.04 -21.26 -0.84
CA ARG A 87 3.25 -22.06 -0.63
C ARG A 87 3.47 -22.31 0.86
N SER A 88 3.35 -21.30 1.71
CA SER A 88 3.51 -21.45 3.16
C SER A 88 2.50 -22.42 3.76
N VAL A 89 1.23 -22.39 3.33
CA VAL A 89 0.20 -23.36 3.76
C VAL A 89 0.54 -24.79 3.35
N ARG A 90 1.21 -25.00 2.22
CA ARG A 90 1.66 -26.34 1.81
C ARG A 90 2.88 -26.84 2.61
N THR A 91 3.69 -25.92 3.14
CA THR A 91 4.89 -26.25 3.92
C THR A 91 4.55 -26.43 5.40
N VAL A 92 3.45 -25.85 5.89
CA VAL A 92 2.99 -25.89 7.30
C VAL A 92 2.18 -27.17 7.61
N HIS A 93 2.40 -28.28 6.94
CA HIS A 93 2.07 -29.56 7.54
C HIS A 93 3.14 -30.02 8.55
N THR A 94 4.13 -29.19 8.85
CA THR A 94 5.09 -29.43 9.92
C THR A 94 5.45 -28.10 10.56
N ASP A 95 5.07 -27.97 11.81
CA ASP A 95 5.35 -26.90 12.77
C ASP A 95 4.39 -25.70 12.79
N ASN A 96 3.70 -25.76 13.91
CA ASN A 96 2.91 -24.73 14.55
C ASN A 96 3.85 -23.62 15.06
N ASP A 97 3.87 -22.46 14.41
CA ASP A 97 4.34 -21.27 15.11
C ASP A 97 3.62 -20.01 14.62
N THR A 98 2.86 -19.48 15.53
CA THR A 98 2.11 -18.24 15.47
C THR A 98 3.12 -17.10 15.59
N LEU A 99 3.56 -16.53 14.51
CA LEU A 99 4.27 -15.25 14.56
C LEU A 99 3.31 -14.11 14.19
N LEU A 100 2.60 -13.69 15.24
CA LEU A 100 2.10 -12.33 15.38
C LEU A 100 3.32 -11.44 15.53
N ASP A 101 3.76 -10.77 14.47
CA ASP A 101 4.77 -9.76 14.65
C ASP A 101 4.36 -8.41 14.07
N ALA A 102 4.42 -7.50 14.97
CA ALA A 102 4.58 -6.05 14.93
C ALA A 102 4.09 -5.34 13.66
N ALA A 103 2.97 -4.65 13.83
CA ALA A 103 2.69 -3.45 13.03
C ALA A 103 3.94 -2.55 13.10
N ALA A 104 4.73 -2.51 12.03
CA ALA A 104 5.74 -1.49 11.89
C ALA A 104 5.02 -0.14 11.85
N GLY A 105 5.01 0.55 12.98
CA GLY A 105 4.63 1.95 13.07
C GLY A 105 5.61 2.79 12.25
N PRO A 106 5.30 4.05 12.00
CA PRO A 106 6.22 4.95 11.32
C PRO A 106 7.53 5.00 12.11
N VAL A 107 8.65 4.88 11.40
CA VAL A 107 9.95 5.22 11.97
C VAL A 107 9.90 6.74 12.17
N ALA A 108 9.69 7.17 13.41
CA ALA A 108 9.77 8.58 13.76
C ALA A 108 11.22 9.03 13.52
N GLY A 109 11.39 10.06 12.68
CA GLY A 109 12.67 10.76 12.56
C GLY A 109 13.04 11.41 13.90
N PRO A 110 14.34 11.73 14.13
CA PRO A 110 14.85 12.19 15.43
C PRO A 110 14.32 13.53 15.94
N ASP A 111 13.53 14.28 15.16
CA ASP A 111 13.09 15.64 15.47
C ASP A 111 11.57 15.81 15.68
N VAL A 112 10.84 14.75 16.01
CA VAL A 112 9.40 14.86 16.26
C VAL A 112 9.18 15.27 17.73
N PRO A 113 8.46 16.39 18.02
CA PRO A 113 8.11 16.78 19.37
C PRO A 113 7.38 15.65 20.11
N ALA A 114 7.64 15.47 21.40
CA ALA A 114 7.11 14.35 22.20
C ALA A 114 5.56 14.24 22.15
N LEU A 115 4.84 15.36 22.08
CA LEU A 115 3.38 15.39 21.94
C LEU A 115 2.90 14.83 20.60
N THR A 116 3.64 15.05 19.52
CA THR A 116 3.31 14.51 18.19
C THR A 116 3.56 13.01 18.17
N ALA A 117 4.65 12.55 18.79
CA ALA A 117 4.97 11.12 18.88
C ALA A 117 3.92 10.34 19.68
N GLU A 118 3.40 10.90 20.78
CA GLU A 118 2.32 10.27 21.57
C GLU A 118 1.02 10.22 20.78
N ARG A 119 0.64 11.30 20.09
CA ARG A 119 -0.54 11.35 19.23
C ARG A 119 -0.44 10.33 18.09
N ASP A 120 0.72 10.23 17.47
CA ASP A 120 0.99 9.26 16.41
C ASP A 120 0.90 7.82 16.95
N ARG A 121 1.47 7.55 18.12
CA ARG A 121 1.37 6.23 18.76
C ARG A 121 -0.08 5.83 18.99
N LEU A 122 -0.89 6.69 19.58
CA LEU A 122 -2.31 6.43 19.85
C LEU A 122 -3.12 6.25 18.57
N LEU A 123 -2.81 7.02 17.51
CA LEU A 123 -3.42 6.86 16.19
C LEU A 123 -3.10 5.48 15.59
N TRP A 124 -1.84 5.03 15.68
CA TRP A 124 -1.44 3.73 15.18
C TRP A 124 -2.02 2.57 15.97
N GLU A 125 -2.17 2.71 17.29
CA GLU A 125 -2.90 1.74 18.12
C GLU A 125 -4.37 1.65 17.70
N ALA A 126 -5.04 2.78 17.51
CA ALA A 126 -6.41 2.82 17.02
C ALA A 126 -6.54 2.19 15.63
N PHE A 127 -5.57 2.47 14.74
CA PHE A 127 -5.53 1.87 13.42
C PHE A 127 -5.33 0.35 13.45
N ALA A 128 -4.51 -0.15 14.38
CA ALA A 128 -4.25 -1.59 14.54
C ALA A 128 -5.50 -2.38 15.00
N GLU A 129 -6.46 -1.73 15.64
CA GLU A 129 -7.73 -2.37 16.04
C GLU A 129 -8.74 -2.52 14.90
N LEU A 130 -8.53 -1.81 13.80
CA LEU A 130 -9.40 -1.95 12.65
C LEU A 130 -9.29 -3.36 12.05
N THR A 131 -10.38 -3.80 11.41
CA THR A 131 -10.34 -5.04 10.63
C THR A 131 -9.24 -4.98 9.55
N ASP A 132 -8.64 -6.12 9.22
CA ASP A 132 -7.62 -6.22 8.16
C ASP A 132 -8.08 -5.59 6.84
N ARG A 133 -9.35 -5.72 6.52
CA ARG A 133 -9.95 -5.11 5.33
C ARG A 133 -9.91 -3.59 5.39
N CYS A 134 -10.23 -2.99 6.53
CA CYS A 134 -10.19 -1.54 6.73
C CYS A 134 -8.76 -1.02 6.73
N GLN A 135 -7.84 -1.71 7.41
CA GLN A 135 -6.43 -1.34 7.40
C GLN A 135 -5.86 -1.33 5.97
N ARG A 136 -6.11 -2.39 5.17
CA ARG A 136 -5.67 -2.45 3.77
C ARG A 136 -6.25 -1.33 2.93
N LEU A 137 -7.56 -1.10 3.04
CA LEU A 137 -8.23 -0.04 2.30
C LEU A 137 -7.63 1.33 2.60
N LEU A 138 -7.53 1.69 3.87
CA LEU A 138 -7.05 3.01 4.27
C LEU A 138 -5.58 3.23 3.90
N ARG A 139 -4.71 2.22 4.07
CA ARG A 139 -3.31 2.30 3.63
C ARG A 139 -3.20 2.57 2.14
N ILE A 140 -3.89 1.79 1.30
CA ILE A 140 -3.85 1.96 -0.16
C ILE A 140 -4.37 3.33 -0.58
N LEU A 141 -5.44 3.81 0.04
CA LEU A 141 -6.00 5.12 -0.29
C LEU A 141 -5.06 6.26 0.12
N VAL A 142 -4.48 6.21 1.32
CA VAL A 142 -3.55 7.26 1.79
C VAL A 142 -2.28 7.27 0.93
N THR A 143 -1.67 6.11 0.69
CA THR A 143 -0.42 6.04 -0.08
C THR A 143 -0.64 6.33 -1.56
N GLY A 144 -1.75 5.83 -2.12
CA GLY A 144 -2.10 6.06 -3.52
C GLY A 144 -2.54 7.49 -3.82
N MET A 145 -3.09 8.21 -2.84
CA MET A 145 -3.46 9.63 -3.00
C MET A 145 -2.28 10.58 -2.78
N ALA A 146 -1.25 10.13 -2.06
CA ALA A 146 -0.03 10.92 -1.83
C ALA A 146 0.94 10.87 -3.03
N ALA A 147 0.81 9.89 -3.91
CA ALA A 147 1.58 9.83 -5.15
C ALA A 147 1.06 10.88 -6.14
N GLN A 148 1.97 11.55 -6.88
CA GLN A 148 1.64 12.64 -7.81
C GLN A 148 0.68 12.22 -8.94
N ASP A 149 0.59 10.92 -9.26
CA ASP A 149 -0.48 10.31 -10.07
C ASP A 149 -1.36 9.48 -9.14
N ALA A 150 -2.28 10.16 -8.49
CA ALA A 150 -3.21 9.52 -7.57
C ALA A 150 -3.82 8.28 -8.22
N LEU A 151 -3.69 7.13 -7.56
CA LEU A 151 -4.44 5.93 -7.92
C LEU A 151 -5.91 6.30 -8.10
N SER A 152 -6.44 6.06 -9.29
CA SER A 152 -7.87 6.27 -9.49
C SER A 152 -8.66 5.36 -8.52
N TYR A 153 -9.88 5.75 -8.20
CA TYR A 153 -10.78 4.91 -7.39
C TYR A 153 -10.96 3.51 -7.99
N ARG A 154 -10.86 3.39 -9.32
CA ARG A 154 -10.91 2.12 -10.03
C ARG A 154 -9.68 1.27 -9.73
N ASP A 155 -8.49 1.88 -9.78
CA ASP A 155 -7.22 1.17 -9.53
C ASP A 155 -7.12 0.71 -8.07
N ALA A 156 -7.58 1.55 -7.13
CA ALA A 156 -7.67 1.18 -5.71
C ALA A 156 -8.65 0.01 -5.49
N ALA A 157 -9.81 0.01 -6.15
CA ALA A 157 -10.78 -1.08 -6.08
C ALA A 157 -10.21 -2.39 -6.65
N GLU A 158 -9.49 -2.31 -7.77
CA GLU A 158 -8.81 -3.44 -8.38
C GLU A 158 -7.70 -3.98 -7.48
N ALA A 159 -6.85 -3.11 -6.93
CA ALA A 159 -5.80 -3.47 -5.98
C ALA A 159 -6.35 -4.16 -4.71
N LEU A 160 -7.55 -3.77 -4.27
CA LEU A 160 -8.24 -4.37 -3.12
C LEU A 160 -9.06 -5.61 -3.48
N GLY A 161 -9.30 -5.86 -4.76
CA GLY A 161 -10.16 -6.96 -5.23
C GLY A 161 -11.63 -6.78 -4.85
N ILE A 162 -12.14 -5.54 -4.83
CA ILE A 162 -13.53 -5.21 -4.51
C ILE A 162 -14.20 -4.47 -5.66
N PRO A 163 -15.55 -4.56 -5.81
CA PRO A 163 -16.27 -3.76 -6.80
C PRO A 163 -16.07 -2.27 -6.55
N ILE A 164 -15.88 -1.49 -7.62
CA ILE A 164 -15.65 -0.04 -7.54
C ILE A 164 -16.78 0.69 -6.77
N GLY A 165 -18.03 0.29 -6.98
CA GLY A 165 -19.18 0.86 -6.27
C GLY A 165 -19.19 0.59 -4.75
N SER A 166 -18.44 -0.40 -4.28
CA SER A 166 -18.31 -0.72 -2.86
C SER A 166 -17.21 0.06 -2.16
N LEU A 167 -16.30 0.70 -2.92
CA LEU A 167 -15.13 1.37 -2.35
C LEU A 167 -15.53 2.56 -1.47
N GLY A 168 -16.39 3.44 -1.96
CA GLY A 168 -16.87 4.60 -1.23
C GLY A 168 -17.57 4.25 0.09
N PRO A 169 -18.63 3.44 0.06
CA PRO A 169 -19.31 2.97 1.28
C PRO A 169 -18.36 2.27 2.27
N THR A 170 -17.45 1.43 1.78
CA THR A 170 -16.49 0.72 2.63
C THR A 170 -15.49 1.70 3.27
N ARG A 171 -14.98 2.67 2.50
CA ARG A 171 -14.11 3.74 3.01
C ARG A 171 -14.78 4.52 4.14
N MET A 172 -16.02 4.95 3.93
CA MET A 172 -16.76 5.72 4.95
C MET A 172 -16.94 4.93 6.24
N ARG A 173 -17.24 3.62 6.14
CA ARG A 173 -17.35 2.74 7.32
C ARG A 173 -16.01 2.64 8.04
N CYS A 174 -14.93 2.34 7.32
CA CYS A 174 -13.60 2.19 7.92
C CYS A 174 -13.10 3.50 8.57
N LEU A 175 -13.38 4.66 7.97
CA LEU A 175 -13.07 5.96 8.58
C LEU A 175 -13.91 6.23 9.83
N SER A 176 -15.18 5.81 9.85
CA SER A 176 -16.02 5.90 11.04
C SER A 176 -15.48 5.02 12.17
N GLU A 177 -15.12 3.77 11.88
CA GLU A 177 -14.51 2.86 12.85
C GLU A 177 -13.20 3.44 13.42
N LEU A 178 -12.32 3.98 12.54
CA LEU A 178 -11.09 4.63 12.99
C LEU A 178 -11.36 5.83 13.89
N ARG A 179 -12.32 6.68 13.52
CA ARG A 179 -12.70 7.85 14.33
C ARG A 179 -13.17 7.45 15.71
N HIS A 180 -14.01 6.43 15.81
CA HIS A 180 -14.47 5.91 17.11
C HIS A 180 -13.30 5.36 17.95
N ALA A 181 -12.39 4.60 17.35
CA ALA A 181 -11.22 4.07 18.04
C ALA A 181 -10.26 5.17 18.53
N VAL A 182 -10.11 6.24 17.76
CA VAL A 182 -9.29 7.43 18.11
C VAL A 182 -9.94 8.24 19.25
N GLN A 183 -11.25 8.47 19.16
CA GLN A 183 -12.00 9.19 20.20
C GLN A 183 -12.00 8.45 21.54
N ALA A 184 -12.10 7.11 21.51
CA ALA A 184 -12.02 6.28 22.72
C ALA A 184 -10.68 6.41 23.45
N ARG A 185 -9.62 6.88 22.75
CA ARG A 185 -8.28 7.15 23.29
C ARG A 185 -8.03 8.60 23.66
N GLY A 186 -9.09 9.42 23.65
CA GLY A 186 -9.01 10.84 24.06
C GLY A 186 -8.35 11.77 23.04
N ILE A 187 -8.11 11.32 21.80
CA ILE A 187 -7.66 12.22 20.73
C ILE A 187 -8.90 12.93 20.19
N SER A 188 -9.17 14.13 20.69
CA SER A 188 -10.20 15.00 20.14
C SER A 188 -9.69 15.57 18.81
N GLY A 189 -10.45 15.33 17.73
CA GLY A 189 -10.17 15.90 16.42
C GLY A 189 -10.72 17.32 16.29
N GLU A 190 -10.37 18.23 17.20
CA GLU A 190 -10.58 19.66 16.93
C GLU A 190 -9.44 20.13 16.04
N PRO A 191 -9.75 20.73 14.87
CA PRO A 191 -8.75 21.50 14.16
C PRO A 191 -8.35 22.66 15.04
N ASP A 192 -7.04 22.83 15.25
CA ASP A 192 -6.44 24.01 15.86
C ASP A 192 -6.69 25.19 14.91
N ASP A 193 -7.84 25.87 15.09
CA ASP A 193 -8.14 27.14 14.43
C ASP A 193 -7.38 28.25 15.19
N SER A 194 -6.14 28.50 14.76
CA SER A 194 -5.38 29.70 15.13
C SER A 194 -4.56 30.20 13.95
#